data_20c19582fdeeec387fb8978a256c6c98
#
_entry.id   20c19582fdeeec387fb8978a256c6c98
#
_cell.length_a   1.000
_cell.length_b   1.000
_cell.length_c   1.000
_cell.angle_alpha   90.00
_cell.angle_beta   90.00
_cell.angle_gamma   90.00
#
_symmetry.space_group_name_H-M   'P 1'
#
loop_
_entity.id
_entity.type
_entity.pdbx_description
1 polymer ?
#
loop_
_entity_poly.entity_id
_entity_poly.type
_entity_poly.pdbx_seq_one_letter_code
_entity_poly.pdbx_strand_id
1 'polypeptide(L)'
;GHNISAVLRTCDNLGIQNIYIVQDSNKIKLSKGVSLGSEKWVTLNTKKSNETKKAFILRLKKEGFKIISTVPPSKKKSQTIEDFKIKKKMIVAFGNEEKGLSKEILAESDSFIHIPMDGFNESYNISVSCAIIMNQIISQAKKQNKLTYLNKKEMNDLRLEWYIKSIRNSSNVIKNLMKEK
;
A
#
# COMPACT_ATOMS: atom_id res chain seq x y z
N GLY A 1 4.49 4.77 13.98
CA GLY A 1 5.68 4.72 13.11
C GLY A 1 6.17 3.31 12.80
N HIS A 2 6.26 2.46 13.82
CA HIS A 2 6.80 1.09 13.70
C HIS A 2 6.04 0.25 12.68
N ASN A 3 4.73 0.15 12.80
CA ASN A 3 3.91 -0.69 11.92
C ASN A 3 3.89 -0.20 10.47
N ILE A 4 3.83 1.12 10.25
CA ILE A 4 3.95 1.67 8.89
C ILE A 4 5.30 1.25 8.26
N SER A 5 6.40 1.40 8.99
CA SER A 5 7.73 1.03 8.50
C SER A 5 7.85 -0.46 8.18
N ALA A 6 7.26 -1.34 9.00
CA ALA A 6 7.21 -2.77 8.75
C ALA A 6 6.36 -3.12 7.51
N VAL A 7 5.21 -2.45 7.31
CA VAL A 7 4.39 -2.58 6.11
C VAL A 7 5.15 -2.13 4.87
N LEU A 8 5.86 -0.99 4.91
CA LEU A 8 6.68 -0.52 3.78
C LEU A 8 7.72 -1.56 3.37
N ARG A 9 8.42 -2.14 4.35
CA ARG A 9 9.40 -3.19 4.10
C ARG A 9 8.78 -4.44 3.50
N THR A 10 7.61 -4.85 3.98
CA THR A 10 6.85 -5.96 3.39
C THR A 10 6.47 -5.68 1.94
N CYS A 11 5.96 -4.49 1.66
CA CYS A 11 5.57 -4.09 0.31
C CYS A 11 6.76 -4.05 -0.65
N ASP A 12 7.88 -3.49 -0.23
CA ASP A 12 9.14 -3.49 -0.99
C ASP A 12 9.58 -4.91 -1.35
N ASN A 13 9.67 -5.80 -0.35
CA ASN A 13 10.04 -7.21 -0.56
C ASN A 13 9.09 -7.97 -1.51
N LEU A 14 7.83 -7.58 -1.56
CA LEU A 14 6.82 -8.18 -2.43
C LEU A 14 6.72 -7.50 -3.81
N GLY A 15 7.50 -6.45 -4.06
CA GLY A 15 7.48 -5.68 -5.32
C GLY A 15 6.23 -4.81 -5.48
N ILE A 16 5.62 -4.39 -4.38
CA ILE A 16 4.46 -3.47 -4.38
C ILE A 16 4.98 -2.04 -4.41
N GLN A 17 4.84 -1.39 -5.56
CA GLN A 17 5.39 -0.06 -5.77
C GLN A 17 4.59 1.05 -5.09
N ASN A 18 3.26 1.03 -5.17
CA ASN A 18 2.42 2.13 -4.72
C ASN A 18 1.75 1.83 -3.37
N ILE A 19 2.00 2.67 -2.38
CA ILE A 19 1.43 2.58 -1.04
C ILE A 19 0.68 3.87 -0.73
N TYR A 20 -0.53 3.73 -0.23
CA TYR A 20 -1.42 4.84 0.11
C TYR A 20 -1.56 4.93 1.62
N ILE A 21 -1.18 6.07 2.21
CA ILE A 21 -1.30 6.30 3.65
C ILE A 21 -2.40 7.33 3.89
N VAL A 22 -3.45 6.89 4.58
CA VAL A 22 -4.64 7.70 4.90
C VAL A 22 -4.67 7.93 6.39
N GLN A 23 -4.17 9.07 6.82
CA GLN A 23 -4.18 9.50 8.22
C GLN A 23 -4.59 10.97 8.33
N ASP A 24 -5.03 11.36 9.52
CA ASP A 24 -5.48 12.75 9.77
C ASP A 24 -4.30 13.72 9.99
N SER A 25 -3.14 13.21 10.40
CA SER A 25 -1.91 14.01 10.53
C SER A 25 -1.11 14.04 9.24
N ASN A 26 -0.59 15.21 8.87
CA ASN A 26 0.22 15.37 7.65
C ASN A 26 1.67 14.85 7.79
N LYS A 27 2.08 14.40 8.99
CA LYS A 27 3.45 13.92 9.23
C LYS A 27 3.48 12.40 9.38
N ILE A 28 4.01 11.73 8.39
CA ILE A 28 4.31 10.29 8.48
C ILE A 28 5.59 10.13 9.30
N LYS A 29 5.46 9.53 10.48
CA LYS A 29 6.63 9.16 11.29
C LYS A 29 7.08 7.75 10.87
N LEU A 30 8.27 7.64 10.29
CA LEU A 30 8.89 6.37 9.93
C LEU A 30 9.97 6.02 10.94
N SER A 31 10.10 4.73 11.25
CA SER A 31 11.17 4.17 12.05
C SER A 31 12.24 3.60 11.12
N LYS A 32 13.36 4.33 10.97
CA LYS A 32 14.45 3.96 10.03
C LYS A 32 15.03 2.58 10.33
N GLY A 33 15.12 2.19 11.59
CA GLY A 33 15.60 0.87 12.01
C GLY A 33 14.67 -0.28 11.60
N VAL A 34 13.40 -0.01 11.30
CA VAL A 34 12.40 -1.01 10.88
C VAL A 34 12.24 -1.04 9.37
N SER A 35 12.17 0.11 8.71
CA SER A 35 12.03 0.19 7.25
C SER A 35 13.30 -0.25 6.51
N LEU A 36 14.46 -0.15 7.14
CA LEU A 36 15.77 -0.47 6.57
C LEU A 36 16.02 0.17 5.18
N GLY A 37 15.43 1.36 4.95
CA GLY A 37 15.57 2.09 3.71
C GLY A 37 14.51 1.78 2.64
N SER A 38 13.58 0.86 2.89
CA SER A 38 12.52 0.51 1.93
C SER A 38 11.67 1.71 1.50
N GLU A 39 11.57 2.74 2.34
CA GLU A 39 10.88 3.98 2.00
C GLU A 39 11.46 4.72 0.79
N LYS A 40 12.70 4.40 0.40
CA LYS A 40 13.35 4.98 -0.80
C LYS A 40 12.83 4.33 -2.09
N TRP A 41 12.44 3.06 -2.01
CA TRP A 41 12.14 2.21 -3.17
C TRP A 41 10.66 2.15 -3.51
N VAL A 42 9.79 2.50 -2.57
CA VAL A 42 8.33 2.55 -2.78
C VAL A 42 7.84 3.97 -3.02
N THR A 43 6.71 4.10 -3.70
CA THR A 43 6.03 5.38 -3.90
C THR A 43 4.96 5.56 -2.84
N LEU A 44 5.17 6.55 -1.95
CA LEU A 44 4.23 6.89 -0.90
C LEU A 44 3.24 7.93 -1.40
N ASN A 45 1.97 7.56 -1.40
CA ASN A 45 0.86 8.41 -1.79
C ASN A 45 0.05 8.80 -0.54
N THR A 46 -0.32 10.06 -0.41
CA THR A 46 -1.14 10.56 0.69
C THR A 46 -2.37 11.28 0.16
N LYS A 47 -3.38 11.42 0.99
CA LYS A 47 -4.50 12.33 0.69
C LYS A 47 -4.00 13.78 0.69
N LYS A 48 -4.63 14.65 -0.10
CA LYS A 48 -4.37 16.10 -0.07
C LYS A 48 -4.80 16.69 1.28
N SER A 49 -4.19 17.79 1.70
CA SER A 49 -4.47 18.41 3.02
C SER A 49 -5.95 18.71 3.22
N ASN A 50 -6.64 19.17 2.20
CA ASN A 50 -8.08 19.52 2.25
C ASN A 50 -9.00 18.39 1.75
N GLU A 51 -8.49 17.19 1.53
CA GLU A 51 -9.25 16.05 1.03
C GLU A 51 -9.78 15.23 2.20
N THR A 52 -11.08 14.93 2.22
CA THR A 52 -11.64 13.98 3.18
C THR A 52 -11.25 12.55 2.82
N LYS A 53 -11.30 11.61 3.78
CA LYS A 53 -11.04 10.18 3.52
C LYS A 53 -11.98 9.65 2.43
N LYS A 54 -13.25 10.02 2.48
CA LYS A 54 -14.25 9.64 1.47
C LYS A 54 -13.87 10.17 0.08
N ALA A 55 -13.54 11.47 -0.03
CA ALA A 55 -13.16 12.06 -1.32
C ALA A 55 -11.90 11.40 -1.91
N PHE A 56 -10.92 11.08 -1.06
CA PHE A 56 -9.73 10.35 -1.45
C PHE A 56 -10.06 8.98 -2.05
N ILE A 57 -10.89 8.18 -1.37
CA ILE A 57 -11.31 6.86 -1.87
C ILE A 57 -12.11 6.99 -3.17
N LEU A 58 -13.03 7.94 -3.26
CA LEU A 58 -13.80 8.16 -4.50
C LEU A 58 -12.91 8.57 -5.68
N ARG A 59 -11.84 9.33 -5.44
CA ARG A 59 -10.84 9.64 -6.47
C ARG A 59 -10.14 8.38 -6.97
N LEU A 60 -9.70 7.51 -6.08
CA LEU A 60 -9.07 6.24 -6.45
C LEU A 60 -10.06 5.33 -7.24
N LYS A 61 -11.33 5.31 -6.85
CA LYS A 61 -12.36 4.58 -7.60
C LYS A 61 -12.57 5.15 -9.00
N LYS A 62 -12.55 6.48 -9.17
CA LYS A 62 -12.59 7.13 -10.51
C LYS A 62 -11.38 6.77 -11.37
N GLU A 63 -10.22 6.56 -10.76
CA GLU A 63 -9.01 6.04 -11.42
C GLU A 63 -9.11 4.54 -11.79
N GLY A 64 -10.24 3.88 -11.48
CA GLY A 64 -10.55 2.50 -11.81
C GLY A 64 -10.12 1.47 -10.76
N PHE A 65 -9.69 1.90 -9.58
CA PHE A 65 -9.36 0.96 -8.50
C PHE A 65 -10.60 0.38 -7.84
N LYS A 66 -10.56 -0.92 -7.52
CA LYS A 66 -11.46 -1.57 -6.59
C LYS A 66 -10.88 -1.53 -5.19
N ILE A 67 -11.67 -1.15 -4.21
CA ILE A 67 -11.25 -1.04 -2.82
C ILE A 67 -11.62 -2.33 -2.09
N ILE A 68 -10.62 -3.04 -1.61
CA ILE A 68 -10.75 -4.30 -0.88
C ILE A 68 -10.35 -4.04 0.56
N SER A 69 -11.31 -4.09 1.47
CA SER A 69 -11.07 -3.82 2.87
C SER A 69 -10.84 -5.09 3.67
N THR A 70 -9.79 -5.08 4.50
CA THR A 70 -9.53 -6.16 5.45
C THR A 70 -10.36 -5.94 6.71
N VAL A 71 -11.04 -6.98 7.18
CA VAL A 71 -11.90 -6.94 8.35
C VAL A 71 -11.71 -8.21 9.19
N PRO A 72 -12.11 -8.23 10.47
CA PRO A 72 -12.14 -9.47 11.26
C PRO A 72 -13.10 -10.52 10.65
N PRO A 73 -12.87 -11.83 10.90
CA PRO A 73 -13.72 -12.93 10.39
C PRO A 73 -15.18 -12.82 10.81
N SER A 74 -15.47 -12.18 11.96
CA SER A 74 -16.83 -11.97 12.49
C SER A 74 -17.74 -11.11 11.58
N LYS A 75 -17.18 -10.42 10.57
CA LYS A 75 -17.98 -9.60 9.64
C LYS A 75 -18.68 -10.47 8.59
N LYS A 76 -20.00 -10.62 8.69
CA LYS A 76 -20.86 -11.52 7.89
C LYS A 76 -20.75 -11.44 6.37
N LYS A 77 -20.19 -10.36 5.81
CA LYS A 77 -20.06 -10.17 4.35
C LYS A 77 -18.64 -10.30 3.83
N SER A 78 -17.69 -10.75 4.67
CA SER A 78 -16.30 -10.95 4.24
C SER A 78 -16.10 -12.38 3.72
N GLN A 79 -15.20 -12.52 2.74
CA GLN A 79 -14.73 -13.81 2.25
C GLN A 79 -13.32 -14.08 2.74
N THR A 80 -12.92 -15.33 2.81
CA THR A 80 -11.55 -15.68 3.15
C THR A 80 -10.59 -15.17 2.07
N ILE A 81 -9.34 -14.95 2.43
CA ILE A 81 -8.33 -14.54 1.44
C ILE A 81 -8.08 -15.63 0.39
N GLU A 82 -8.28 -16.90 0.73
CA GLU A 82 -8.15 -18.05 -0.15
C GLU A 82 -9.22 -18.03 -1.25
N ASP A 83 -10.46 -17.69 -0.91
CA ASP A 83 -11.60 -17.64 -1.83
C ASP A 83 -11.69 -16.34 -2.63
N PHE A 84 -10.87 -15.35 -2.26
CA PHE A 84 -10.92 -14.04 -2.89
C PHE A 84 -10.48 -14.09 -4.35
N LYS A 85 -11.33 -13.61 -5.25
CA LYS A 85 -11.03 -13.51 -6.69
C LYS A 85 -10.29 -12.22 -7.01
N ILE A 86 -9.04 -12.35 -7.50
CA ILE A 86 -8.17 -11.24 -7.87
C ILE A 86 -8.84 -10.32 -8.91
N LYS A 87 -8.89 -9.03 -8.62
CA LYS A 87 -9.34 -7.98 -9.53
C LYS A 87 -8.14 -7.36 -10.26
N LYS A 88 -8.35 -6.91 -11.49
CA LYS A 88 -7.26 -6.38 -12.35
C LYS A 88 -6.59 -5.13 -11.75
N LYS A 89 -7.35 -4.24 -11.15
CA LYS A 89 -6.87 -2.99 -10.54
C LYS A 89 -7.51 -2.83 -9.18
N MET A 90 -6.76 -3.04 -8.11
CA MET A 90 -7.30 -3.02 -6.76
C MET A 90 -6.33 -2.40 -5.75
N ILE A 91 -6.89 -1.90 -4.67
CA ILE A 91 -6.19 -1.44 -3.48
C ILE A 91 -6.70 -2.27 -2.31
N VAL A 92 -5.78 -2.85 -1.54
CA VAL A 92 -6.10 -3.54 -0.29
C VAL A 92 -5.92 -2.56 0.85
N ALA A 93 -6.98 -2.30 1.60
CA ALA A 93 -6.99 -1.37 2.72
C ALA A 93 -6.86 -2.12 4.05
N PHE A 94 -5.89 -1.69 4.85
CA PHE A 94 -5.63 -2.20 6.20
C PHE A 94 -6.00 -1.13 7.23
N GLY A 95 -6.71 -1.51 8.28
CA GLY A 95 -7.04 -0.65 9.41
C GLY A 95 -5.91 -0.60 10.43
N ASN A 96 -5.97 0.37 11.38
CA ASN A 96 -5.08 0.33 12.52
C ASN A 96 -5.55 -0.71 13.56
N GLU A 97 -4.68 -1.04 14.52
CA GLU A 97 -4.91 -2.12 15.49
C GLU A 97 -6.07 -1.81 16.45
N GLU A 98 -6.28 -0.54 16.80
CA GLU A 98 -7.27 -0.15 17.81
C GLU A 98 -8.67 0.04 17.21
N LYS A 99 -8.77 0.76 16.09
CA LYS A 99 -10.04 1.22 15.52
C LYS A 99 -10.40 0.53 14.21
N GLY A 100 -9.48 -0.26 13.65
CA GLY A 100 -9.65 -0.85 12.33
C GLY A 100 -9.72 0.21 11.22
N LEU A 101 -10.46 -0.08 10.17
CA LEU A 101 -10.74 0.85 9.07
C LEU A 101 -11.85 1.84 9.47
N SER A 102 -11.71 3.09 9.04
CA SER A 102 -12.72 4.11 9.29
C SER A 102 -14.04 3.80 8.57
N LYS A 103 -15.16 4.30 9.12
CA LYS A 103 -16.51 4.06 8.56
C LYS A 103 -16.60 4.53 7.11
N GLU A 104 -15.94 5.62 6.75
CA GLU A 104 -15.93 6.17 5.39
C GLU A 104 -15.25 5.22 4.41
N ILE A 105 -14.13 4.59 4.80
CA ILE A 105 -13.43 3.61 3.96
C ILE A 105 -14.28 2.35 3.82
N LEU A 106 -14.85 1.85 4.91
CA LEU A 106 -15.71 0.67 4.89
C LEU A 106 -16.94 0.88 4.01
N ALA A 107 -17.58 2.06 4.07
CA ALA A 107 -18.75 2.38 3.27
C ALA A 107 -18.46 2.41 1.75
N GLU A 108 -17.27 2.79 1.37
CA GLU A 108 -16.85 2.87 -0.04
C GLU A 108 -16.14 1.61 -0.55
N SER A 109 -16.04 0.56 0.28
CA SER A 109 -15.38 -0.69 -0.09
C SER A 109 -16.21 -1.51 -1.09
N ASP A 110 -15.54 -2.05 -2.10
CA ASP A 110 -16.17 -2.92 -3.10
C ASP A 110 -16.23 -4.39 -2.66
N SER A 111 -15.34 -4.81 -1.75
CA SER A 111 -15.30 -6.17 -1.18
C SER A 111 -14.61 -6.17 0.17
N PHE A 112 -14.90 -7.21 0.96
CA PHE A 112 -14.31 -7.42 2.28
C PHE A 112 -13.61 -8.77 2.30
N ILE A 113 -12.41 -8.81 2.87
CA ILE A 113 -11.63 -10.04 3.03
C ILE A 113 -11.14 -10.17 4.46
N HIS A 114 -10.91 -11.41 4.88
CA HIS A 114 -10.32 -11.72 6.16
C HIS A 114 -9.31 -12.87 6.06
N ILE A 115 -8.43 -12.94 7.04
CA ILE A 115 -7.58 -14.10 7.29
C ILE A 115 -8.39 -15.02 8.23
N PRO A 116 -8.55 -16.32 7.91
CA PRO A 116 -9.13 -17.27 8.87
C PRO A 116 -8.31 -17.29 10.17
N MET A 117 -9.00 -17.35 11.29
CA MET A 117 -8.38 -17.39 12.62
C MET A 117 -9.09 -18.38 13.51
N ASP A 118 -8.34 -19.30 14.10
CA ASP A 118 -8.83 -20.37 14.97
C ASP A 118 -8.51 -20.10 16.45
N GLY A 119 -7.81 -19.02 16.75
CA GLY A 119 -7.41 -18.62 18.10
C GLY A 119 -8.40 -17.64 18.73
N PHE A 120 -8.14 -17.27 20.00
CA PHE A 120 -8.95 -16.32 20.76
C PHE A 120 -8.78 -14.86 20.34
N ASN A 121 -7.65 -14.50 19.72
CA ASN A 121 -7.42 -13.13 19.25
C ASN A 121 -8.22 -12.84 17.98
N GLU A 122 -8.84 -11.67 17.93
CA GLU A 122 -9.68 -11.24 16.80
C GLU A 122 -8.89 -10.65 15.61
N SER A 123 -7.59 -10.38 15.77
CA SER A 123 -6.77 -9.77 14.73
C SER A 123 -5.28 -10.06 14.90
N TYR A 124 -4.57 -10.12 13.79
CA TYR A 124 -3.11 -10.03 13.74
C TYR A 124 -2.64 -8.57 13.79
N ASN A 125 -1.38 -8.35 14.17
CA ASN A 125 -0.72 -7.08 13.95
C ASN A 125 -0.83 -6.68 12.46
N ILE A 126 -0.98 -5.38 12.16
CA ILE A 126 -1.21 -4.89 10.79
C ILE A 126 -0.10 -5.30 9.82
N SER A 127 1.17 -5.33 10.25
CA SER A 127 2.28 -5.71 9.38
C SER A 127 2.25 -7.21 9.05
N VAL A 128 1.82 -8.04 9.99
CA VAL A 128 1.61 -9.48 9.80
C VAL A 128 0.43 -9.71 8.86
N SER A 129 -0.70 -9.06 9.10
CA SER A 129 -1.87 -9.11 8.21
C SER A 129 -1.51 -8.70 6.77
N CYS A 130 -0.72 -7.63 6.63
CA CYS A 130 -0.25 -7.17 5.33
C CYS A 130 0.61 -8.24 4.65
N ALA A 131 1.55 -8.84 5.35
CA ALA A 131 2.43 -9.87 4.79
C ALA A 131 1.64 -11.10 4.32
N ILE A 132 0.72 -11.61 5.13
CA ILE A 132 -0.10 -12.79 4.79
C ILE A 132 -0.98 -12.49 3.58
N ILE A 133 -1.78 -11.43 3.64
CA ILE A 133 -2.75 -11.09 2.60
C ILE A 133 -2.05 -10.74 1.28
N MET A 134 -1.04 -9.88 1.31
CA MET A 134 -0.39 -9.45 0.07
C MET A 134 0.42 -10.56 -0.57
N ASN A 135 1.09 -11.42 0.21
CA ASN A 135 1.77 -12.60 -0.33
C ASN A 135 0.79 -13.55 -1.03
N GLN A 136 -0.37 -13.82 -0.41
CA GLN A 136 -1.40 -14.67 -1.00
C GLN A 136 -1.97 -14.07 -2.29
N ILE A 137 -2.32 -12.78 -2.28
CA ILE A 137 -2.82 -12.05 -3.46
C ILE A 137 -1.81 -12.11 -4.61
N ILE A 138 -0.55 -11.81 -4.36
CA ILE A 138 0.50 -11.80 -5.38
C ILE A 138 0.73 -13.22 -5.92
N SER A 139 0.77 -14.21 -5.04
CA SER A 139 0.90 -15.62 -5.44
C SER A 139 -0.25 -16.05 -6.35
N GLN A 140 -1.49 -15.76 -5.98
CA GLN A 140 -2.66 -16.04 -6.82
C GLN A 140 -2.61 -15.26 -8.14
N ALA A 141 -2.23 -13.97 -8.12
CA ALA A 141 -2.13 -13.16 -9.32
C ALA A 141 -1.06 -13.68 -10.30
N LYS A 142 0.08 -14.15 -9.78
CA LYS A 142 1.12 -14.83 -10.59
C LYS A 142 0.58 -16.08 -11.25
N LYS A 143 -0.07 -16.98 -10.49
CA LYS A 143 -0.66 -18.22 -11.01
C LYS A 143 -1.72 -17.97 -12.09
N GLN A 144 -2.44 -16.85 -12.00
CA GLN A 144 -3.52 -16.49 -12.92
C GLN A 144 -3.05 -15.57 -14.07
N ASN A 145 -1.76 -15.25 -14.19
CA ASN A 145 -1.19 -14.28 -15.14
C ASN A 145 -1.90 -12.90 -15.09
N LYS A 146 -2.24 -12.46 -13.89
CA LYS A 146 -2.94 -11.18 -13.65
C LYS A 146 -2.05 -10.08 -13.09
N LEU A 147 -0.75 -10.31 -12.94
CA LEU A 147 0.18 -9.26 -12.56
C LEU A 147 0.34 -8.26 -13.71
N THR A 148 0.27 -6.99 -13.34
CA THR A 148 0.58 -5.90 -14.26
C THR A 148 1.90 -5.28 -13.83
N TYR A 149 2.84 -5.20 -14.74
CA TYR A 149 4.14 -4.57 -14.52
C TYR A 149 4.13 -3.14 -15.06
N LEU A 150 5.04 -2.31 -14.56
CA LEU A 150 5.26 -0.96 -15.07
C LEU A 150 5.66 -1.02 -16.54
N ASN A 151 5.14 -0.11 -17.34
CA ASN A 151 5.60 0.07 -18.72
C ASN A 151 7.02 0.71 -18.74
N LYS A 152 7.64 0.77 -19.93
CA LYS A 152 9.01 1.26 -20.10
C LYS A 152 9.18 2.71 -19.60
N LYS A 153 8.19 3.57 -19.83
CA LYS A 153 8.24 4.97 -19.37
C LYS A 153 8.15 5.05 -17.86
N GLU A 154 7.15 4.41 -17.25
CA GLU A 154 6.97 4.35 -15.79
C GLU A 154 8.22 3.80 -15.11
N MET A 155 8.85 2.77 -15.70
CA MET A 155 10.08 2.17 -15.17
C MET A 155 11.28 3.15 -15.22
N ASN A 156 11.40 3.92 -16.29
CA ASN A 156 12.48 4.92 -16.41
C ASN A 156 12.26 6.08 -15.44
N ASP A 157 11.04 6.58 -15.31
CA ASP A 157 10.68 7.64 -14.38
C ASP A 157 10.98 7.20 -12.93
N LEU A 158 10.60 5.98 -12.57
CA LEU A 158 10.86 5.41 -11.25
C LEU A 158 12.37 5.21 -10.98
N ARG A 159 13.13 4.73 -11.96
CA ARG A 159 14.60 4.61 -11.85
C ARG A 159 15.25 5.96 -11.60
N LEU A 160 14.81 7.00 -12.29
CA LEU A 160 15.32 8.36 -12.08
C LEU A 160 15.05 8.83 -10.65
N GLU A 161 13.83 8.61 -10.12
CA GLU A 161 13.51 8.91 -8.72
C GLU A 161 14.43 8.17 -7.75
N TRP A 162 14.68 6.88 -7.99
CA TRP A 162 15.54 6.06 -7.16
C TRP A 162 17.00 6.56 -7.18
N TYR A 163 17.53 6.94 -8.34
CA TYR A 163 18.87 7.54 -8.44
C TYR A 163 18.95 8.86 -7.66
N ILE A 164 17.94 9.73 -7.80
CA ILE A 164 17.87 11.00 -7.06
C ILE A 164 17.85 10.76 -5.54
N LYS A 165 17.09 9.77 -5.06
CA LYS A 165 17.01 9.42 -3.64
C LYS A 165 18.26 8.73 -3.10
N SER A 166 19.04 8.07 -3.94
CA SER A 166 20.22 7.26 -3.56
C SER A 166 21.52 8.03 -3.58
N ILE A 167 21.66 9.00 -4.48
CA ILE A 167 22.91 9.74 -4.67
C ILE A 167 23.00 10.88 -3.64
N ARG A 168 24.08 10.91 -2.89
CA ARG A 168 24.39 12.02 -1.98
C ARG A 168 24.56 13.31 -2.79
N ASN A 169 23.90 14.40 -2.37
CA ASN A 169 23.90 15.69 -3.09
C ASN A 169 23.38 15.65 -4.54
N SER A 170 22.45 14.74 -4.85
CA SER A 170 21.83 14.60 -6.18
C SER A 170 21.32 15.92 -6.76
N SER A 171 20.79 16.83 -5.93
CA SER A 171 20.34 18.16 -6.35
C SER A 171 21.45 19.01 -6.99
N ASN A 172 22.68 18.95 -6.46
CA ASN A 172 23.81 19.67 -7.00
C ASN A 172 24.33 19.02 -8.30
N VAL A 173 24.34 17.69 -8.34
CA VAL A 173 24.68 16.93 -9.56
C VAL A 173 23.74 17.30 -10.71
N ILE A 174 22.44 17.30 -10.46
CA ILE A 174 21.43 17.68 -11.48
C ILE A 174 21.61 19.13 -11.93
N LYS A 175 21.83 20.06 -10.98
CA LYS A 175 22.07 21.48 -11.32
C LYS A 175 23.30 21.67 -12.22
N ASN A 176 24.38 20.94 -11.98
CA ASN A 176 25.57 21.01 -12.79
C ASN A 176 25.35 20.46 -14.21
N LEU A 177 24.72 19.29 -14.32
CA LEU A 177 24.35 18.69 -15.62
C LEU A 177 23.42 19.58 -16.46
N MET A 178 22.55 20.38 -15.81
CA MET A 178 21.65 21.31 -16.50
C MET A 178 22.38 22.62 -16.96
N LYS A 179 23.53 22.95 -16.38
CA LYS A 179 24.33 24.11 -16.77
C LYS A 179 25.28 23.82 -17.94
N GLU A 180 25.60 22.54 -18.17
CA GLU A 180 26.46 22.08 -19.25
C GLU A 180 25.73 21.86 -20.59
N LYS A 181 24.40 22.12 -20.61
CA LYS A 181 23.55 22.14 -21.80
C LYS A 181 23.22 23.60 -22.20
#